data_71a54ac6e3fb557f9634216d39923560
#
_entry.id   71a54ac6e3fb557f9634216d39923560
#
_cell.length_a   1.000
_cell.length_b   1.000
_cell.length_c   1.000
_cell.angle_alpha   90.00
_cell.angle_beta   90.00
_cell.angle_gamma   90.00
#
_symmetry.space_group_name_H-M   'P 1'
#
loop_
_entity.id
_entity.type
_entity.pdbx_description
1 polymer ?
#
loop_
_entity_poly.entity_id
_entity_poly.type
_entity_poly.pdbx_seq_one_letter_code
_entity_poly.pdbx_strand_id
1 'polypeptide(L)'
;DDHVNEKTKKRKRKSCRNIYGKCPLTFDGAYGLTKVNHSIEFCQHKTTRRIELYFHFIYTHQLKKNYAERLIRAVADHKDSRITKLFDENEDVINHSYKVSCPFFHGQVNSIKYNGENITIPSCQRRFVTFHRLAYHLRFNHKISEPLVRKLVDDFKKNSIENNLALTP
;
A
#
# COMPACT_ATOMS: atom_id res chain seq x y z
N ASP A 1 22.77 51.85 14.69
CA ASP A 1 22.89 50.68 13.81
C ASP A 1 22.52 49.41 14.58
N ASP A 2 21.20 49.19 14.66
CA ASP A 2 20.63 48.02 15.33
C ASP A 2 20.50 46.87 14.32
N HIS A 3 21.48 45.96 14.33
CA HIS A 3 21.40 44.69 13.68
C HIS A 3 20.47 43.76 14.49
N VAL A 4 19.20 43.76 14.14
CA VAL A 4 18.23 42.76 14.61
C VAL A 4 18.57 41.42 13.96
N ASN A 5 19.19 40.56 14.73
CA ASN A 5 19.53 39.19 14.33
C ASN A 5 18.29 38.33 14.51
N GLU A 6 17.49 38.27 13.47
CA GLU A 6 16.30 37.45 13.43
C GLU A 6 16.70 35.96 13.25
N LYS A 7 16.99 35.32 14.36
CA LYS A 7 17.12 33.85 14.42
C LYS A 7 15.78 33.23 14.15
N THR A 8 15.49 32.96 12.90
CA THR A 8 14.39 32.09 12.48
C THR A 8 14.59 30.72 13.14
N LYS A 9 13.91 30.50 14.26
CA LYS A 9 13.78 29.20 14.90
C LYS A 9 13.14 28.25 13.88
N LYS A 10 13.93 27.43 13.18
CA LYS A 10 13.43 26.27 12.45
C LYS A 10 12.64 25.42 13.44
N ARG A 11 11.32 25.58 13.45
CA ARG A 11 10.42 24.67 14.17
C ARG A 11 10.73 23.27 13.66
N LYS A 12 11.31 22.41 14.51
CA LYS A 12 11.44 20.98 14.24
C LYS A 12 10.04 20.48 13.86
N ARG A 13 9.83 20.13 12.58
CA ARG A 13 8.58 19.56 12.11
C ARG A 13 8.36 18.27 12.90
N LYS A 14 7.39 18.28 13.78
CA LYS A 14 6.98 17.12 14.56
C LYS A 14 6.65 16.00 13.57
N SER A 15 7.24 14.84 13.74
CA SER A 15 6.96 13.68 12.89
C SER A 15 5.48 13.34 13.01
N CYS A 16 4.73 13.50 11.91
CA CYS A 16 3.30 13.19 11.86
C CYS A 16 3.02 11.68 11.69
N ARG A 17 4.04 10.83 11.80
CA ARG A 17 3.91 9.39 11.54
C ARG A 17 3.08 8.63 12.58
N ASN A 18 2.94 9.17 13.79
CA ASN A 18 2.22 8.53 14.90
C ASN A 18 0.77 9.02 15.02
N ILE A 19 0.08 9.21 13.88
CA ILE A 19 -1.33 9.61 13.90
C ILE A 19 -2.21 8.38 13.75
N TYR A 20 -3.11 8.22 14.71
CA TYR A 20 -4.12 7.17 14.75
C TYR A 20 -5.49 7.75 14.45
N GLY A 21 -6.26 7.09 13.64
CA GLY A 21 -7.61 7.53 13.29
C GLY A 21 -8.29 6.62 12.31
N LYS A 22 -9.45 7.06 11.83
CA LYS A 22 -10.17 6.40 10.75
C LYS A 22 -9.57 6.78 9.41
N CYS A 23 -9.48 5.83 8.47
CA CYS A 23 -8.99 6.12 7.13
C CYS A 23 -9.94 7.06 6.41
N PRO A 24 -9.48 8.22 5.90
CA PRO A 24 -10.30 9.13 5.13
C PRO A 24 -10.52 8.69 3.67
N LEU A 25 -9.75 7.71 3.18
CA LEU A 25 -9.82 7.21 1.79
C LEU A 25 -10.91 6.16 1.65
N THR A 26 -12.16 6.57 1.82
CA THR A 26 -13.34 5.69 1.79
C THR A 26 -14.25 5.89 0.60
N PHE A 27 -13.94 6.85 -0.27
CA PHE A 27 -14.73 7.16 -1.46
C PHE A 27 -13.85 7.69 -2.59
N ASP A 28 -14.30 7.48 -3.81
CA ASP A 28 -13.61 7.97 -5.02
C ASP A 28 -13.67 9.51 -5.06
N GLY A 29 -12.50 10.13 -5.08
CA GLY A 29 -12.36 11.58 -5.02
C GLY A 29 -11.84 12.14 -3.69
N ALA A 30 -11.66 11.30 -2.66
CA ALA A 30 -11.11 11.74 -1.38
C ALA A 30 -9.77 12.45 -1.56
N TYR A 31 -9.66 13.70 -1.09
CA TYR A 31 -8.49 14.57 -1.29
C TYR A 31 -8.06 14.77 -2.76
N GLY A 32 -8.96 14.56 -3.70
CA GLY A 32 -8.68 14.62 -5.13
C GLY A 32 -8.11 13.31 -5.71
N LEU A 33 -7.95 12.26 -4.92
CA LEU A 33 -7.53 10.95 -5.39
C LEU A 33 -8.69 10.21 -6.07
N THR A 34 -8.45 9.69 -7.26
CA THR A 34 -9.45 8.93 -8.02
C THR A 34 -8.92 7.60 -8.50
N LYS A 35 -9.81 6.62 -8.69
CA LYS A 35 -9.45 5.33 -9.28
C LYS A 35 -8.92 5.50 -10.70
N VAL A 36 -9.53 6.40 -11.47
CA VAL A 36 -9.19 6.60 -12.88
C VAL A 36 -7.79 7.22 -13.05
N ASN A 37 -7.52 8.31 -12.32
CA ASN A 37 -6.27 9.07 -12.51
C ASN A 37 -5.10 8.50 -11.70
N HIS A 38 -5.37 7.93 -10.53
CA HIS A 38 -4.33 7.54 -9.57
C HIS A 38 -4.21 6.03 -9.36
N SER A 39 -5.11 5.24 -9.91
CA SER A 39 -5.15 3.78 -9.74
C SER A 39 -5.20 3.34 -8.27
N ILE A 40 -5.73 4.18 -7.41
CA ILE A 40 -5.86 3.92 -5.98
C ILE A 40 -7.06 3.04 -5.68
N GLU A 41 -6.91 2.13 -4.74
CA GLU A 41 -8.03 1.38 -4.15
C GLU A 41 -8.45 2.02 -2.84
N PHE A 42 -9.74 2.29 -2.67
CA PHE A 42 -10.30 2.88 -1.46
C PHE A 42 -10.71 1.81 -0.45
N CYS A 43 -10.77 2.19 0.83
CA CYS A 43 -11.31 1.34 1.86
C CYS A 43 -12.81 1.09 1.62
N GLN A 44 -13.19 -0.17 1.45
CA GLN A 44 -14.58 -0.56 1.16
C GLN A 44 -15.48 -0.53 2.40
N HIS A 45 -14.88 -0.57 3.57
CA HIS A 45 -15.62 -0.59 4.83
C HIS A 45 -15.40 0.70 5.60
N LYS A 46 -16.48 1.29 6.09
CA LYS A 46 -16.43 2.32 7.13
C LYS A 46 -15.89 1.66 8.41
N THR A 47 -14.58 1.42 8.45
CA THR A 47 -13.97 0.85 9.63
C THR A 47 -14.09 1.85 10.77
N THR A 48 -14.81 1.47 11.82
CA THR A 48 -14.87 2.23 13.06
C THR A 48 -13.55 2.15 13.84
N ARG A 49 -12.65 1.28 13.39
CA ARG A 49 -11.38 0.99 14.06
C ARG A 49 -10.37 2.12 13.81
N ARG A 50 -9.74 2.55 14.89
CA ARG A 50 -8.58 3.44 14.82
C ARG A 50 -7.35 2.65 14.37
N ILE A 51 -6.69 3.13 13.35
CA ILE A 51 -5.49 2.52 12.75
C ILE A 51 -4.36 3.55 12.71
N GLU A 52 -3.14 3.09 12.63
CA GLU A 52 -1.98 3.93 12.35
C GLU A 52 -2.01 4.33 10.88
N LEU A 53 -2.38 5.57 10.60
CA LEU A 53 -2.73 6.04 9.27
C LEU A 53 -1.56 6.04 8.30
N TYR A 54 -0.36 6.43 8.73
CA TYR A 54 0.81 6.48 7.84
C TYR A 54 1.11 5.12 7.21
N PHE A 55 1.22 4.08 8.03
CA PHE A 55 1.47 2.72 7.53
C PHE A 55 0.28 2.15 6.75
N HIS A 56 -0.92 2.50 7.15
CA HIS A 56 -2.12 2.13 6.39
C HIS A 56 -2.11 2.73 4.97
N PHE A 57 -1.72 3.98 4.82
CA PHE A 57 -1.59 4.62 3.51
C PHE A 57 -0.52 3.96 2.64
N ILE A 58 0.59 3.55 3.21
CA ILE A 58 1.69 2.89 2.50
C ILE A 58 1.34 1.44 2.14
N TYR A 59 0.83 0.67 3.07
CA TYR A 59 0.64 -0.77 2.88
C TYR A 59 -0.73 -1.15 2.33
N THR A 60 -1.79 -0.45 2.70
CA THR A 60 -3.14 -0.75 2.21
C THR A 60 -3.44 -0.02 0.91
N HIS A 61 -3.15 1.27 0.84
CA HIS A 61 -3.38 2.09 -0.34
C HIS A 61 -2.18 2.18 -1.28
N GLN A 62 -1.03 1.69 -0.87
CA GLN A 62 0.22 1.65 -1.64
C GLN A 62 0.73 3.01 -2.09
N LEU A 63 0.48 4.03 -1.30
CA LEU A 63 1.02 5.35 -1.61
C LEU A 63 2.55 5.37 -1.45
N LYS A 64 3.23 6.10 -2.32
CA LYS A 64 4.62 6.45 -2.12
C LYS A 64 4.78 7.28 -0.83
N LYS A 65 5.92 7.15 -0.16
CA LYS A 65 6.17 7.80 1.14
C LYS A 65 5.88 9.30 1.15
N ASN A 66 6.33 10.03 0.14
CA ASN A 66 6.10 11.47 0.05
C ASN A 66 4.61 11.84 -0.05
N TYR A 67 3.81 11.07 -0.74
CA TYR A 67 2.36 11.29 -0.85
C TYR A 67 1.62 10.86 0.42
N ALA A 68 2.05 9.77 1.06
CA ALA A 68 1.54 9.38 2.36
C ALA A 68 1.81 10.46 3.43
N GLU A 69 2.99 11.07 3.42
CA GLU A 69 3.32 12.19 4.31
C GLU A 69 2.47 13.44 4.03
N ARG A 70 2.22 13.76 2.76
CA ARG A 70 1.32 14.85 2.38
C ARG A 70 -0.09 14.62 2.91
N LEU A 71 -0.59 13.42 2.76
CA LEU A 71 -1.92 13.04 3.23
C LEU A 71 -2.02 13.07 4.76
N ILE A 72 -1.02 12.55 5.46
CA ILE A 72 -1.02 12.55 6.93
C ILE A 72 -1.00 13.96 7.51
N ARG A 73 -0.29 14.90 6.86
CA ARG A 73 -0.30 16.31 7.27
C ARG A 73 -1.68 16.94 7.09
N ALA A 74 -2.36 16.62 6.01
CA ALA A 74 -3.72 17.12 5.78
C ALA A 74 -4.71 16.59 6.82
N VAL A 75 -4.57 15.31 7.21
CA VAL A 75 -5.36 14.73 8.30
C VAL A 75 -5.05 15.39 9.64
N ALA A 76 -3.76 15.62 9.93
CA ALA A 76 -3.33 16.32 11.15
C ALA A 76 -3.87 17.76 11.23
N ASP A 77 -3.97 18.42 10.09
CA ASP A 77 -4.51 19.79 9.96
C ASP A 77 -6.04 19.81 9.84
N HIS A 78 -6.72 18.69 10.05
CA HIS A 78 -8.18 18.55 9.97
C HIS A 78 -8.80 19.03 8.66
N LYS A 79 -8.10 18.89 7.55
CA LYS A 79 -8.63 19.24 6.23
C LYS A 79 -9.69 18.24 5.78
N ASP A 80 -10.83 18.76 5.31
CA ASP A 80 -11.94 17.90 4.86
C ASP A 80 -11.60 17.19 3.56
N SER A 81 -11.66 15.85 3.57
CA SER A 81 -11.36 15.01 2.42
C SER A 81 -12.31 15.18 1.22
N ARG A 82 -13.49 15.73 1.46
CA ARG A 82 -14.52 15.95 0.42
C ARG A 82 -14.29 17.20 -0.40
N ILE A 83 -13.68 18.23 0.19
CA ILE A 83 -13.50 19.54 -0.43
C ILE A 83 -12.06 19.93 -0.68
N THR A 84 -11.09 19.27 -0.05
CA THR A 84 -9.67 19.58 -0.18
C THR A 84 -9.05 18.77 -1.31
N LYS A 85 -8.55 19.43 -2.35
CA LYS A 85 -7.78 18.81 -3.42
C LYS A 85 -6.30 18.87 -3.08
N LEU A 86 -5.72 17.74 -2.64
CA LEU A 86 -4.30 17.62 -2.31
C LEU A 86 -3.44 17.12 -3.47
N PHE A 87 -4.04 16.39 -4.39
CA PHE A 87 -3.35 15.67 -5.46
C PHE A 87 -3.87 16.10 -6.82
N ASP A 88 -2.96 16.39 -7.74
CA ASP A 88 -3.28 16.66 -9.11
C ASP A 88 -3.53 15.36 -9.89
N GLU A 89 -4.27 15.46 -10.98
CA GLU A 89 -4.64 14.31 -11.82
C GLU A 89 -3.44 13.58 -12.42
N ASN A 90 -2.32 14.30 -12.59
CA ASN A 90 -1.10 13.79 -13.23
C ASN A 90 -0.09 13.18 -12.24
N GLU A 91 -0.34 13.25 -10.94
CA GLU A 91 0.60 12.74 -9.95
C GLU A 91 0.51 11.20 -9.88
N ASP A 92 1.64 10.53 -10.09
CA ASP A 92 1.75 9.09 -9.92
C ASP A 92 2.01 8.76 -8.44
N VAL A 93 0.93 8.53 -7.70
CA VAL A 93 0.95 8.38 -6.24
C VAL A 93 1.21 6.95 -5.77
N ILE A 94 1.03 5.96 -6.65
CA ILE A 94 1.11 4.54 -6.29
C ILE A 94 2.54 4.03 -6.40
N ASN A 95 2.97 3.30 -5.39
CA ASN A 95 4.24 2.58 -5.39
C ASN A 95 4.07 1.22 -6.05
N HIS A 96 4.39 1.14 -7.33
CA HIS A 96 4.26 -0.08 -8.13
C HIS A 96 5.23 -1.19 -7.74
N SER A 97 6.30 -0.89 -7.00
CA SER A 97 7.28 -1.88 -6.56
C SER A 97 6.75 -2.88 -5.54
N TYR A 98 5.61 -2.56 -4.89
CA TYR A 98 4.95 -3.47 -3.95
C TYR A 98 3.91 -4.39 -4.61
N LYS A 99 3.73 -4.33 -5.91
CA LYS A 99 2.87 -5.27 -6.63
C LYS A 99 3.67 -6.49 -7.04
N VAL A 100 3.08 -7.66 -6.83
CA VAL A 100 3.64 -8.95 -7.25
C VAL A 100 2.72 -9.61 -8.26
N SER A 101 3.30 -10.34 -9.23
CA SER A 101 2.54 -11.16 -10.16
C SER A 101 2.01 -12.40 -9.46
N CYS A 102 0.73 -12.69 -9.58
CA CYS A 102 0.17 -13.94 -9.10
C CYS A 102 0.62 -15.10 -10.01
N PRO A 103 1.33 -16.12 -9.48
CA PRO A 103 1.81 -17.24 -10.28
C PRO A 103 0.67 -18.13 -10.81
N PHE A 104 -0.51 -18.06 -10.19
CA PHE A 104 -1.70 -18.85 -10.55
C PHE A 104 -2.66 -18.11 -11.47
N PHE A 105 -2.27 -16.95 -11.96
CA PHE A 105 -3.06 -16.17 -12.90
C PHE A 105 -3.32 -16.96 -14.18
N HIS A 106 -4.57 -17.06 -14.58
CA HIS A 106 -5.04 -17.83 -15.75
C HIS A 106 -4.55 -19.29 -15.79
N GLY A 107 -4.22 -19.88 -14.64
CA GLY A 107 -3.74 -21.27 -14.58
C GLY A 107 -2.36 -21.48 -15.17
N GLN A 108 -1.50 -20.46 -15.27
CA GLN A 108 -0.10 -20.58 -15.70
C GLN A 108 0.67 -21.60 -14.85
N VAL A 109 0.43 -21.59 -13.54
CA VAL A 109 0.80 -22.66 -12.61
C VAL A 109 -0.50 -23.16 -12.00
N ASN A 110 -0.78 -24.44 -12.09
CA ASN A 110 -2.04 -25.03 -11.62
C ASN A 110 -1.85 -26.01 -10.47
N SER A 111 -0.62 -26.31 -10.09
CA SER A 111 -0.30 -27.20 -8.98
C SER A 111 1.02 -26.85 -8.33
N ILE A 112 1.13 -27.17 -7.03
CA ILE A 112 2.34 -27.00 -6.24
C ILE A 112 2.63 -28.30 -5.51
N LYS A 113 3.91 -28.66 -5.41
CA LYS A 113 4.37 -29.76 -4.58
C LYS A 113 4.67 -29.26 -3.17
N TYR A 114 3.96 -29.77 -2.18
CA TYR A 114 4.14 -29.44 -0.78
C TYR A 114 4.03 -30.68 0.10
N ASN A 115 5.02 -30.91 0.96
CA ASN A 115 5.11 -32.10 1.79
C ASN A 115 4.95 -33.44 1.04
N GLY A 116 5.50 -33.50 -0.18
CA GLY A 116 5.43 -34.71 -1.02
C GLY A 116 4.12 -34.90 -1.79
N GLU A 117 3.15 -34.05 -1.58
CA GLU A 117 1.84 -34.07 -2.26
C GLU A 117 1.73 -32.99 -3.33
N ASN A 118 1.07 -33.34 -4.46
CA ASN A 118 0.69 -32.37 -5.48
C ASN A 118 -0.65 -31.74 -5.09
N ILE A 119 -0.64 -30.43 -4.85
CA ILE A 119 -1.84 -29.68 -4.53
C ILE A 119 -2.29 -28.91 -5.77
N THR A 120 -3.52 -29.15 -6.21
CA THR A 120 -4.13 -28.40 -7.30
C THR A 120 -4.58 -27.04 -6.81
N ILE A 121 -4.16 -25.99 -7.52
CA ILE A 121 -4.46 -24.62 -7.18
C ILE A 121 -5.45 -24.02 -8.18
N PRO A 122 -6.62 -23.54 -7.74
CA PRO A 122 -7.54 -22.81 -8.60
C PRO A 122 -6.88 -21.56 -9.21
N SER A 123 -7.20 -21.27 -10.46
CA SER A 123 -6.72 -20.05 -11.13
C SER A 123 -7.45 -18.80 -10.66
N CYS A 124 -6.86 -17.64 -10.93
CA CYS A 124 -7.49 -16.34 -10.71
C CYS A 124 -7.42 -15.45 -11.95
N GLN A 125 -8.17 -14.36 -11.91
CA GLN A 125 -8.19 -13.34 -12.97
C GLN A 125 -7.34 -12.11 -12.64
N ARG A 126 -6.65 -12.12 -11.50
CA ARG A 126 -5.79 -11.00 -11.06
C ARG A 126 -4.33 -11.28 -11.38
N ARG A 127 -3.81 -10.60 -12.39
CA ARG A 127 -2.41 -10.71 -12.78
C ARG A 127 -1.47 -10.16 -11.71
N PHE A 128 -1.82 -9.00 -11.16
CA PHE A 128 -1.02 -8.34 -10.13
C PHE A 128 -1.80 -8.25 -8.82
N VAL A 129 -1.13 -8.56 -7.75
CA VAL A 129 -1.65 -8.46 -6.39
C VAL A 129 -0.67 -7.61 -5.58
N THR A 130 -1.21 -6.79 -4.71
CA THR A 130 -0.36 -6.04 -3.79
C THR A 130 0.31 -7.01 -2.83
N PHE A 131 1.58 -6.79 -2.55
CA PHE A 131 2.32 -7.68 -1.64
C PHE A 131 1.63 -7.80 -0.29
N HIS A 132 1.07 -6.70 0.21
CA HIS A 132 0.31 -6.65 1.46
C HIS A 132 -0.93 -7.56 1.44
N ARG A 133 -1.60 -7.68 0.32
CA ARG A 133 -2.80 -8.53 0.15
C ARG A 133 -2.50 -9.91 -0.40
N LEU A 134 -1.24 -10.22 -0.66
CA LEU A 134 -0.87 -11.49 -1.28
C LEU A 134 -1.29 -12.69 -0.44
N ALA A 135 -1.06 -12.66 0.86
CA ALA A 135 -1.45 -13.74 1.76
C ALA A 135 -2.98 -13.97 1.74
N TYR A 136 -3.75 -12.90 1.80
CA TYR A 136 -5.21 -12.95 1.72
C TYR A 136 -5.66 -13.51 0.36
N HIS A 137 -5.07 -13.02 -0.73
CA HIS A 137 -5.37 -13.48 -2.10
C HIS A 137 -5.09 -14.98 -2.26
N LEU A 138 -3.95 -15.46 -1.81
CA LEU A 138 -3.59 -16.88 -1.86
C LEU A 138 -4.54 -17.75 -1.05
N ARG A 139 -4.91 -17.30 0.14
CA ARG A 139 -5.79 -18.06 1.03
C ARG A 139 -7.23 -18.14 0.51
N PHE A 140 -7.81 -17.02 0.08
CA PHE A 140 -9.23 -16.93 -0.28
C PHE A 140 -9.54 -17.15 -1.75
N ASN A 141 -8.71 -16.66 -2.66
CA ASN A 141 -8.92 -16.84 -4.10
C ASN A 141 -8.39 -18.19 -4.59
N HIS A 142 -7.29 -18.67 -4.02
CA HIS A 142 -6.65 -19.93 -4.41
C HIS A 142 -6.86 -21.07 -3.42
N LYS A 143 -7.55 -20.82 -2.32
CA LYS A 143 -7.89 -21.84 -1.31
C LYS A 143 -6.66 -22.57 -0.73
N ILE A 144 -5.56 -21.86 -0.61
CA ILE A 144 -4.31 -22.41 -0.09
C ILE A 144 -4.33 -22.42 1.43
N SER A 145 -3.84 -23.48 2.06
CA SER A 145 -3.72 -23.59 3.51
C SER A 145 -2.77 -22.55 4.09
N GLU A 146 -3.03 -22.09 5.31
CA GLU A 146 -2.22 -21.05 5.96
C GLU A 146 -0.72 -21.37 6.04
N PRO A 147 -0.26 -22.58 6.38
CA PRO A 147 1.17 -22.92 6.38
C PRO A 147 1.83 -22.77 5.01
N LEU A 148 1.12 -23.17 3.95
CA LEU A 148 1.63 -23.03 2.58
C LEU A 148 1.60 -21.56 2.12
N VAL A 149 0.61 -20.79 2.52
CA VAL A 149 0.56 -19.35 2.26
C VAL A 149 1.78 -18.64 2.85
N ARG A 150 2.13 -18.94 4.10
CA ARG A 150 3.33 -18.39 4.76
C ARG A 150 4.61 -18.72 4.00
N LYS A 151 4.77 -19.96 3.58
CA LYS A 151 5.92 -20.39 2.78
C LYS A 151 6.01 -19.64 1.46
N LEU A 152 4.90 -19.52 0.73
CA LEU A 152 4.88 -18.80 -0.56
C LEU A 152 5.17 -17.31 -0.39
N VAL A 153 4.63 -16.68 0.62
CA VAL A 153 4.89 -15.26 0.92
C VAL A 153 6.37 -15.05 1.27
N ASP A 154 6.96 -15.92 2.05
CA ASP A 154 8.39 -15.84 2.39
C ASP A 154 9.27 -16.04 1.16
N ASP A 155 8.93 -16.94 0.25
CA ASP A 155 9.63 -17.13 -1.03
C ASP A 155 9.53 -15.87 -1.92
N PHE A 156 8.38 -15.23 -1.97
CA PHE A 156 8.23 -13.94 -2.67
C PHE A 156 9.08 -12.82 -2.07
N LYS A 157 9.20 -12.75 -0.75
CA LYS A 157 10.08 -11.79 -0.07
C LYS A 157 11.54 -11.98 -0.46
N LYS A 158 12.03 -13.21 -0.45
CA LYS A 158 13.41 -13.54 -0.83
C LYS A 158 13.70 -13.16 -2.27
N ASN A 159 12.83 -13.53 -3.20
CA ASN A 159 12.98 -13.19 -4.62
C ASN A 159 12.95 -11.68 -4.87
N SER A 160 12.13 -10.95 -4.14
CA SER A 160 12.06 -9.48 -4.21
C SER A 160 13.36 -8.82 -3.75
N ILE A 161 13.99 -9.34 -2.68
CA ILE A 161 15.26 -8.84 -2.17
C ILE A 161 16.39 -9.14 -3.16
N GLU A 162 16.44 -10.35 -3.70
CA GLU A 162 17.45 -10.76 -4.69
C GLU A 162 17.36 -9.94 -5.98
N ASN A 163 16.15 -9.67 -6.48
CA ASN A 163 15.92 -8.83 -7.66
C ASN A 163 16.32 -7.37 -7.41
N ASN A 164 16.09 -6.84 -6.23
CA ASN A 164 16.51 -5.48 -5.87
C ASN A 164 18.04 -5.36 -5.73
N LEU A 165 18.71 -6.39 -5.26
CA LEU A 165 20.18 -6.45 -5.20
C LEU A 165 20.82 -6.58 -6.58
N ALA A 166 20.15 -7.23 -7.53
CA ALA A 166 20.61 -7.36 -8.91
C ALA A 166 20.44 -6.09 -9.75
N LEU A 167 19.62 -5.15 -9.32
CA LEU A 167 19.32 -3.87 -10.00
C LEU A 167 20.14 -2.68 -9.48
N THR A 168 20.95 -2.86 -8.45
CA THR A 168 21.90 -1.85 -7.99
C THR A 168 23.20 -1.98 -8.80
N PRO A 169 23.53 -0.98 -9.65
CA PRO A 169 24.80 -0.98 -10.36
C PRO A 169 25.97 -0.82 -9.41
#